data_7ad1444925593994889592a999bf6b6e
#
_entry.id   7ad1444925593994889592a999bf6b6e
#
_cell.length_a   1.000
_cell.length_b   1.000
_cell.length_c   1.000
_cell.angle_alpha   90.00
_cell.angle_beta   90.00
_cell.angle_gamma   90.00
#
_symmetry.space_group_name_H-M   'P 1'
#
loop_
_entity.id
_entity.type
_entity.pdbx_description
1 polymer ?
#
loop_
_entity_poly.entity_id
_entity_poly.type
_entity_poly.pdbx_seq_one_letter_code
_entity_poly.pdbx_strand_id
1 'polypeptide(L)'
;MKTVYSLVFISILFMAASCKKETIPGYGNEIIVQPEDTKRIVLYTGVLTGGEMGDKARGDVSIEKVGSKHYLVFKNFTSYNGPDLHVYFSKTIGNNAMPPVDYIDLGFLKYLNGNFNYELVNKPDIAIYKYVLIWCAQYRIQFGYTELK
;
A
#
# COMPACT_ATOMS: atom_id res chain seq x y z
N MET A 1 -6.30 63.49 36.14
CA MET A 1 -5.53 62.22 36.20
C MET A 1 -6.48 61.08 35.85
N LYS A 2 -6.42 60.60 34.64
CA LYS A 2 -7.19 59.40 34.18
C LYS A 2 -6.21 58.48 33.50
N THR A 3 -5.84 57.41 34.19
CA THR A 3 -4.98 56.35 33.72
C THR A 3 -5.77 55.42 32.78
N VAL A 4 -5.37 55.38 31.50
CA VAL A 4 -5.91 54.44 30.52
C VAL A 4 -5.09 53.16 30.56
N TYR A 5 -5.69 52.09 31.03
CA TYR A 5 -5.09 50.73 30.96
C TYR A 5 -5.34 50.17 29.57
N SER A 6 -4.28 50.09 28.76
CA SER A 6 -4.29 49.43 27.47
C SER A 6 -4.18 47.93 27.71
N LEU A 7 -5.28 47.21 27.52
CA LEU A 7 -5.31 45.74 27.53
C LEU A 7 -4.80 45.24 26.18
N VAL A 8 -3.53 44.81 26.18
CA VAL A 8 -2.95 44.07 25.03
C VAL A 8 -3.45 42.64 25.10
N PHE A 9 -4.42 42.32 24.27
CA PHE A 9 -4.82 40.91 24.03
C PHE A 9 -3.77 40.25 23.18
N ILE A 10 -2.89 39.44 23.81
CA ILE A 10 -2.00 38.54 23.12
C ILE A 10 -2.81 37.32 22.71
N SER A 11 -3.23 37.31 21.45
CA SER A 11 -3.83 36.15 20.79
C SER A 11 -2.75 35.10 20.56
N ILE A 12 -2.65 34.12 21.47
CA ILE A 12 -1.81 32.94 21.30
C ILE A 12 -2.51 32.04 20.27
N LEU A 13 -2.05 32.12 19.02
CA LEU A 13 -2.45 31.24 17.95
C LEU A 13 -1.86 29.84 18.22
N PHE A 14 -2.65 28.97 18.84
CA PHE A 14 -2.31 27.55 18.97
C PHE A 14 -2.30 26.95 17.55
N MET A 15 -1.12 26.90 16.94
CA MET A 15 -0.89 25.99 15.80
C MET A 15 -0.97 24.57 16.34
N ALA A 16 -2.15 23.96 16.22
CA ALA A 16 -2.31 22.53 16.38
C ALA A 16 -1.53 21.87 15.25
N ALA A 17 -0.25 21.54 15.50
CA ALA A 17 0.51 20.62 14.68
C ALA A 17 -0.24 19.27 14.74
N SER A 18 -1.07 19.01 13.72
CA SER A 18 -1.68 17.71 13.49
C SER A 18 -0.55 16.75 13.14
N CYS A 19 0.07 16.15 14.16
CA CYS A 19 0.86 14.95 13.98
C CYS A 19 -0.08 13.90 13.40
N LYS A 20 0.02 13.67 12.09
CA LYS A 20 -0.53 12.44 11.50
C LYS A 20 0.20 11.30 12.17
N LYS A 21 -0.48 10.64 13.08
CA LYS A 21 0.00 9.42 13.71
C LYS A 21 0.10 8.38 12.60
N GLU A 22 1.30 8.14 12.10
CA GLU A 22 1.56 7.02 11.20
C GLU A 22 1.17 5.77 11.96
N THR A 23 0.05 5.17 11.57
CA THR A 23 -0.39 3.90 12.12
C THR A 23 0.53 2.85 11.52
N ILE A 24 1.41 2.29 12.32
CA ILE A 24 2.21 1.13 11.93
C ILE A 24 1.21 0.03 11.57
N PRO A 25 1.18 -0.46 10.33
CA PRO A 25 0.21 -1.48 9.93
C PRO A 25 0.43 -2.76 10.74
N GLY A 26 -0.58 -3.15 11.50
CA GLY A 26 -0.55 -4.37 12.32
C GLY A 26 -0.74 -5.64 11.49
N TYR A 27 -1.37 -6.65 12.10
CA TYR A 27 -1.73 -7.92 11.45
C TYR A 27 -3.08 -7.78 10.72
N GLY A 28 -3.10 -8.14 9.43
CA GLY A 28 -4.30 -8.15 8.60
C GLY A 28 -4.97 -9.52 8.58
N ASN A 29 -6.29 -9.51 8.67
CA ASN A 29 -7.11 -10.71 8.43
C ASN A 29 -8.39 -10.28 7.69
N GLU A 30 -8.23 -9.63 6.56
CA GLU A 30 -9.35 -9.20 5.73
C GLU A 30 -9.89 -10.38 4.92
N ILE A 31 -11.18 -10.63 5.04
CA ILE A 31 -11.89 -11.62 4.25
C ILE A 31 -12.69 -10.87 3.18
N ILE A 32 -12.52 -11.27 1.91
CA ILE A 32 -13.42 -10.80 0.86
C ILE A 32 -14.78 -11.48 1.09
N VAL A 33 -15.77 -10.68 1.48
CA VAL A 33 -17.14 -11.17 1.66
C VAL A 33 -17.69 -11.55 0.29
N GLN A 34 -18.05 -12.82 0.14
CA GLN A 34 -18.70 -13.34 -1.07
C GLN A 34 -20.20 -13.38 -0.84
N PRO A 35 -21.05 -12.88 -1.75
CA PRO A 35 -22.45 -13.24 -1.80
C PRO A 35 -22.60 -14.77 -1.98
N GLU A 36 -23.59 -15.39 -1.39
CA GLU A 36 -23.71 -16.85 -1.27
C GLU A 36 -23.59 -17.62 -2.59
N ASP A 37 -23.95 -16.99 -3.72
CA ASP A 37 -23.91 -17.61 -5.06
C ASP A 37 -22.69 -17.19 -5.92
N THR A 38 -21.69 -16.51 -5.33
CA THR A 38 -20.62 -15.92 -6.12
C THR A 38 -19.35 -16.74 -6.06
N LYS A 39 -18.98 -17.33 -7.19
CA LYS A 39 -17.71 -18.07 -7.31
C LYS A 39 -16.51 -17.12 -7.32
N ARG A 40 -15.50 -17.44 -6.55
CA ARG A 40 -14.17 -16.81 -6.61
C ARG A 40 -13.36 -17.45 -7.73
N ILE A 41 -12.81 -16.63 -8.61
CA ILE A 41 -11.98 -17.07 -9.73
C ILE A 41 -10.63 -16.38 -9.60
N VAL A 42 -9.56 -17.18 -9.53
CA VAL A 42 -8.19 -16.68 -9.58
C VAL A 42 -7.82 -16.44 -11.03
N LEU A 43 -7.42 -15.22 -11.38
CA LEU A 43 -7.07 -14.81 -12.73
C LEU A 43 -5.56 -14.81 -12.97
N TYR A 44 -4.79 -14.36 -11.97
CA TYR A 44 -3.33 -14.25 -12.01
C TYR A 44 -2.77 -14.56 -10.64
N THR A 45 -1.55 -15.09 -10.60
CA THR A 45 -0.84 -15.41 -9.37
C THR A 45 0.62 -14.98 -9.45
N GLY A 46 1.24 -14.79 -8.28
CA GLY A 46 2.67 -14.55 -8.14
C GLY A 46 3.11 -14.76 -6.70
N VAL A 47 4.40 -14.92 -6.50
CA VAL A 47 5.01 -15.00 -5.18
C VAL A 47 5.97 -13.86 -5.03
N LEU A 48 5.81 -13.06 -3.98
CA LEU A 48 6.71 -11.96 -3.67
C LEU A 48 8.11 -12.50 -3.38
N THR A 49 9.05 -11.99 -4.12
CA THR A 49 10.47 -12.23 -3.93
C THR A 49 11.14 -10.95 -3.44
N GLY A 50 12.32 -11.08 -2.84
CA GLY A 50 12.99 -9.96 -2.21
C GLY A 50 13.36 -8.83 -3.14
N GLY A 51 13.41 -7.64 -2.57
CA GLY A 51 14.00 -6.47 -3.19
C GLY A 51 15.53 -6.47 -3.12
N GLU A 52 16.16 -5.41 -3.65
CA GLU A 52 17.63 -5.28 -3.76
C GLU A 52 18.40 -5.36 -2.42
N MET A 53 17.74 -5.12 -1.30
CA MET A 53 18.34 -5.20 0.04
C MET A 53 17.94 -6.47 0.81
N GLY A 54 17.68 -7.56 0.09
CA GLY A 54 17.19 -8.82 0.64
C GLY A 54 15.66 -8.91 0.70
N ASP A 55 15.16 -10.06 1.16
CA ASP A 55 13.72 -10.34 1.22
C ASP A 55 13.04 -9.55 2.34
N LYS A 56 12.68 -8.30 2.06
CA LYS A 56 11.98 -7.45 3.03
C LYS A 56 10.47 -7.70 3.04
N ALA A 57 9.89 -8.11 1.90
CA ALA A 57 8.49 -8.50 1.79
C ALA A 57 8.37 -9.85 1.11
N ARG A 58 7.49 -10.71 1.64
CA ARG A 58 7.20 -12.06 1.14
C ARG A 58 5.70 -12.33 1.23
N GLY A 59 5.23 -13.31 0.47
CA GLY A 59 3.85 -13.78 0.49
C GLY A 59 3.35 -14.13 -0.90
N ASP A 60 2.15 -14.68 -0.94
CA ASP A 60 1.46 -15.01 -2.18
C ASP A 60 0.60 -13.82 -2.61
N VAL A 61 0.60 -13.54 -3.91
CA VAL A 61 -0.20 -12.46 -4.51
C VAL A 61 -1.08 -13.05 -5.60
N SER A 62 -2.34 -12.65 -5.64
CA SER A 62 -3.24 -13.05 -6.72
C SER A 62 -4.16 -11.91 -7.12
N ILE A 63 -4.61 -11.93 -8.39
CA ILE A 63 -5.78 -11.18 -8.81
C ILE A 63 -6.95 -12.15 -8.84
N GLU A 64 -7.96 -11.84 -8.06
CA GLU A 64 -9.16 -12.66 -7.92
C GLU A 64 -10.39 -11.88 -8.37
N LYS A 65 -11.31 -12.57 -9.07
CA LYS A 65 -12.62 -12.04 -9.42
C LYS A 65 -13.67 -12.66 -8.51
N VAL A 66 -14.51 -11.81 -7.90
CA VAL A 66 -15.64 -12.22 -7.08
C VAL A 66 -16.88 -11.45 -7.58
N GLY A 67 -17.79 -12.14 -8.22
CA GLY A 67 -18.90 -11.49 -8.94
C GLY A 67 -18.38 -10.58 -10.05
N SER A 68 -18.76 -9.30 -10.01
CA SER A 68 -18.30 -8.27 -10.96
C SER A 68 -17.01 -7.56 -10.51
N LYS A 69 -16.57 -7.78 -9.27
CA LYS A 69 -15.43 -7.07 -8.68
C LYS A 69 -14.13 -7.83 -8.85
N HIS A 70 -13.03 -7.08 -8.89
CA HIS A 70 -11.67 -7.62 -8.92
C HIS A 70 -10.91 -7.16 -7.69
N TYR A 71 -10.04 -8.03 -7.19
CA TYR A 71 -9.24 -7.78 -5.99
C TYR A 71 -7.80 -8.19 -6.23
N LEU A 72 -6.87 -7.36 -5.78
CA LEU A 72 -5.50 -7.78 -5.52
C LEU A 72 -5.46 -8.35 -4.11
N VAL A 73 -5.10 -9.61 -3.99
CA VAL A 73 -5.14 -10.38 -2.72
C VAL A 73 -3.73 -10.75 -2.32
N PHE A 74 -3.40 -10.48 -1.06
CA PHE A 74 -2.17 -10.92 -0.40
C PHE A 74 -2.52 -12.02 0.59
N LYS A 75 -1.79 -13.13 0.54
CA LYS A 75 -1.89 -14.25 1.49
C LYS A 75 -0.51 -14.56 2.08
N ASN A 76 -0.49 -14.98 3.35
CA ASN A 76 0.74 -15.29 4.06
C ASN A 76 1.78 -14.18 3.96
N PHE A 77 1.29 -12.95 3.87
CA PHE A 77 2.14 -11.78 3.68
C PHE A 77 2.93 -11.47 4.95
N THR A 78 4.18 -11.11 4.76
CA THR A 78 5.02 -10.50 5.80
C THR A 78 5.96 -9.49 5.18
N SER A 79 6.18 -8.38 5.88
CA SER A 79 7.11 -7.33 5.48
C SER A 79 7.80 -6.72 6.68
N TYR A 80 9.01 -6.23 6.48
CA TYR A 80 9.60 -5.29 7.42
C TYR A 80 8.82 -3.97 7.38
N ASN A 81 8.91 -3.21 8.47
CA ASN A 81 8.32 -1.88 8.53
C ASN A 81 9.13 -0.88 7.72
N GLY A 82 8.44 0.11 7.17
CA GLY A 82 9.02 1.24 6.47
C GLY A 82 8.10 2.45 6.61
N PRO A 83 8.64 3.67 6.56
CA PRO A 83 7.87 4.88 6.89
C PRO A 83 6.81 5.24 5.84
N ASP A 84 6.94 4.70 4.61
CA ASP A 84 6.09 5.12 3.47
C ASP A 84 5.98 3.96 2.47
N LEU A 85 5.38 2.84 2.93
CA LEU A 85 5.20 1.65 2.12
C LEU A 85 3.92 1.73 1.30
N HIS A 86 4.07 1.56 0.00
CA HIS A 86 2.99 1.54 -0.98
C HIS A 86 2.92 0.23 -1.73
N VAL A 87 1.76 -0.04 -2.32
CA VAL A 87 1.54 -1.14 -3.26
C VAL A 87 1.35 -0.57 -4.66
N TYR A 88 2.21 -0.98 -5.60
CA TYR A 88 2.13 -0.54 -6.98
C TYR A 88 1.87 -1.69 -7.94
N PHE A 89 1.04 -1.44 -8.97
CA PHE A 89 1.15 -2.15 -10.23
C PHE A 89 2.12 -1.41 -11.14
N SER A 90 3.08 -2.11 -11.74
CA SER A 90 4.11 -1.45 -12.54
C SER A 90 4.46 -2.21 -13.81
N LYS A 91 4.95 -1.49 -14.80
CA LYS A 91 5.54 -2.04 -16.01
C LYS A 91 6.95 -2.56 -15.79
N THR A 92 7.65 -1.99 -14.80
CA THR A 92 9.05 -2.31 -14.48
C THR A 92 9.22 -2.58 -13.01
N ILE A 93 10.26 -3.30 -12.64
CA ILE A 93 10.55 -3.61 -11.24
C ILE A 93 11.07 -2.36 -10.50
N GLY A 94 11.82 -1.49 -11.18
CA GLY A 94 12.57 -0.43 -10.52
C GLY A 94 13.80 -0.96 -9.76
N ASN A 95 14.63 -0.06 -9.28
CA ASN A 95 15.75 -0.34 -8.38
C ASN A 95 16.04 0.89 -7.51
N ASN A 96 16.99 0.81 -6.56
CA ASN A 96 17.32 1.91 -5.64
C ASN A 96 17.77 3.19 -6.33
N ALA A 97 18.33 3.10 -7.54
CA ALA A 97 18.75 4.27 -8.33
C ALA A 97 17.59 4.85 -9.14
N MET A 98 16.69 3.99 -9.61
CA MET A 98 15.59 4.35 -10.50
C MET A 98 14.27 3.77 -9.95
N PRO A 99 13.34 4.61 -9.48
CA PRO A 99 12.01 4.14 -9.10
C PRO A 99 11.32 3.48 -10.31
N PRO A 100 10.29 2.65 -10.07
CA PRO A 100 9.51 2.08 -11.15
C PRO A 100 8.94 3.21 -12.03
N VAL A 101 8.92 2.98 -13.33
CA VAL A 101 8.36 3.91 -14.32
C VAL A 101 7.00 3.41 -14.73
N ASP A 102 6.05 4.33 -14.94
CA ASP A 102 4.68 3.98 -15.33
C ASP A 102 4.05 2.95 -14.37
N TYR A 103 3.73 3.38 -13.19
CA TYR A 103 3.06 2.57 -12.18
C TYR A 103 1.69 3.13 -11.80
N ILE A 104 0.85 2.25 -11.27
CA ILE A 104 -0.44 2.59 -10.67
C ILE A 104 -0.28 2.39 -9.16
N ASP A 105 -0.41 3.47 -8.40
CA ASP A 105 -0.36 3.43 -6.94
C ASP A 105 -1.73 3.02 -6.37
N LEU A 106 -1.78 1.91 -5.64
CA LEU A 106 -2.97 1.45 -4.92
C LEU A 106 -3.08 2.07 -3.51
N GLY A 107 -2.12 2.91 -3.13
CA GLY A 107 -2.03 3.53 -1.82
C GLY A 107 -1.12 2.78 -0.85
N PHE A 108 -1.20 3.19 0.41
CA PHE A 108 -0.37 2.63 1.47
C PHE A 108 -0.56 1.13 1.65
N LEU A 109 0.54 0.45 2.02
CA LEU A 109 0.48 -0.93 2.46
C LEU A 109 -0.39 -1.03 3.72
N LYS A 110 -1.47 -1.82 3.66
CA LYS A 110 -2.46 -1.90 4.74
C LYS A 110 -1.92 -2.57 6.01
N TYR A 111 -1.13 -3.64 5.84
CA TYR A 111 -0.64 -4.46 6.94
C TYR A 111 0.76 -4.96 6.67
N LEU A 112 1.54 -5.16 7.74
CA LEU A 112 2.88 -5.76 7.64
C LEU A 112 2.85 -7.29 7.67
N ASN A 113 1.76 -7.89 8.13
CA ASN A 113 1.61 -9.34 8.23
C ASN A 113 0.15 -9.75 7.99
N GLY A 114 -0.05 -10.95 7.45
CA GLY A 114 -1.37 -11.59 7.37
C GLY A 114 -1.95 -11.65 5.97
N ASN A 115 -3.30 -11.65 5.91
CA ASN A 115 -4.06 -11.75 4.67
C ASN A 115 -4.90 -10.48 4.50
N PHE A 116 -4.84 -9.87 3.34
CA PHE A 116 -5.58 -8.64 3.04
C PHE A 116 -5.75 -8.46 1.53
N ASN A 117 -6.55 -7.47 1.16
CA ASN A 117 -6.84 -7.23 -0.24
C ASN A 117 -7.04 -5.75 -0.55
N TYR A 118 -6.96 -5.41 -1.84
CA TYR A 118 -7.35 -4.12 -2.41
C TYR A 118 -8.41 -4.36 -3.47
N GLU A 119 -9.56 -3.70 -3.37
CA GLU A 119 -10.54 -3.70 -4.46
C GLU A 119 -9.98 -2.92 -5.64
N LEU A 120 -9.98 -3.54 -6.82
CA LEU A 120 -9.52 -2.93 -8.05
C LEU A 120 -10.72 -2.34 -8.79
N VAL A 121 -11.02 -1.07 -8.51
CA VAL A 121 -12.12 -0.35 -9.18
C VAL A 121 -11.93 -0.38 -10.69
N ASN A 122 -10.71 -0.14 -11.15
CA ASN A 122 -10.28 -0.31 -12.52
C ASN A 122 -9.17 -1.37 -12.56
N LYS A 123 -9.49 -2.60 -13.00
CA LYS A 123 -8.49 -3.65 -13.12
C LYS A 123 -7.41 -3.23 -14.12
N PRO A 124 -6.13 -3.16 -13.71
CA PRO A 124 -5.05 -2.86 -14.64
C PRO A 124 -4.98 -3.89 -15.77
N ASP A 125 -4.50 -3.47 -16.93
CA ASP A 125 -4.08 -4.41 -17.97
C ASP A 125 -2.80 -5.11 -17.54
N ILE A 126 -2.89 -6.39 -17.16
CA ILE A 126 -1.78 -7.18 -16.63
C ILE A 126 -0.74 -7.51 -17.71
N ALA A 127 -1.10 -7.47 -18.98
CA ALA A 127 -0.11 -7.58 -20.05
C ALA A 127 0.87 -6.39 -20.05
N ILE A 128 0.43 -5.24 -19.56
CA ILE A 128 1.21 -4.00 -19.47
C ILE A 128 1.80 -3.84 -18.06
N TYR A 129 0.96 -3.88 -17.03
CA TYR A 129 1.33 -3.67 -15.63
C TYR A 129 1.47 -5.01 -14.92
N LYS A 130 2.46 -5.79 -15.33
CA LYS A 130 2.62 -7.19 -14.90
C LYS A 130 3.27 -7.39 -13.54
N TYR A 131 3.89 -6.34 -12.98
CA TYR A 131 4.55 -6.43 -11.68
C TYR A 131 3.70 -5.84 -10.57
N VAL A 132 3.66 -6.51 -9.43
CA VAL A 132 3.21 -5.95 -8.15
C VAL A 132 4.44 -5.68 -7.30
N LEU A 133 4.57 -4.46 -6.81
CA LEU A 133 5.70 -4.02 -6.01
C LEU A 133 5.23 -3.60 -4.62
N ILE A 134 6.06 -3.91 -3.61
CA ILE A 134 6.03 -3.25 -2.31
C ILE A 134 7.18 -2.24 -2.31
N TRP A 135 6.84 -0.97 -2.29
CA TRP A 135 7.77 0.13 -2.49
C TRP A 135 7.75 1.11 -1.33
N CYS A 136 8.93 1.45 -0.81
CA CYS A 136 9.08 2.54 0.15
C CYS A 136 9.35 3.84 -0.61
N ALA A 137 8.35 4.72 -0.70
CA ALA A 137 8.45 5.94 -1.49
C ALA A 137 9.45 6.94 -0.89
N GLN A 138 9.49 7.06 0.46
CA GLN A 138 10.41 7.96 1.14
C GLN A 138 11.89 7.62 0.89
N TYR A 139 12.26 6.35 0.95
CA TYR A 139 13.66 5.92 0.76
C TYR A 139 13.96 5.46 -0.66
N ARG A 140 12.95 5.39 -1.53
CA ARG A 140 13.06 4.89 -2.90
C ARG A 140 13.66 3.49 -2.96
N ILE A 141 13.17 2.61 -2.08
CA ILE A 141 13.65 1.23 -1.91
C ILE A 141 12.53 0.26 -2.24
N GLN A 142 12.85 -0.77 -3.02
CA GLN A 142 11.98 -1.91 -3.26
C GLN A 142 12.09 -2.90 -2.11
N PHE A 143 10.95 -3.20 -1.47
CA PHE A 143 10.84 -4.18 -0.38
C PHE A 143 10.57 -5.59 -0.90
N GLY A 144 9.89 -5.69 -2.02
CA GLY A 144 9.61 -6.95 -2.68
C GLY A 144 8.82 -6.72 -3.96
N TYR A 145 8.82 -7.70 -4.84
CA TYR A 145 8.06 -7.67 -6.09
C TYR A 145 7.63 -9.06 -6.50
N THR A 146 6.63 -9.12 -7.37
CA THR A 146 6.27 -10.33 -8.11
C THR A 146 5.83 -9.99 -9.52
N GLU A 147 6.10 -10.91 -10.46
CA GLU A 147 5.47 -10.90 -11.77
C GLU A 147 4.21 -11.76 -11.70
N LEU A 148 3.08 -11.19 -12.11
CA LEU A 148 1.80 -11.89 -12.20
C LEU A 148 1.74 -12.73 -13.49
N LYS A 149 1.33 -13.98 -13.34
CA LYS A 149 1.19 -14.96 -14.45
C LYS A 149 -0.15 -15.64 -14.40
#